data_dfed23c9073677125d1806a7ad13d188
#
_entry.id   dfed23c9073677125d1806a7ad13d188
#
_cell.length_a   1.000
_cell.length_b   1.000
_cell.length_c   1.000
_cell.angle_alpha   90.00
_cell.angle_beta   90.00
_cell.angle_gamma   90.00
#
_symmetry.space_group_name_H-M   'P 1'
#
loop_
_entity.id
_entity.type
_entity.pdbx_description
1 polymer ?
#
loop_
_entity_poly.entity_id
_entity_poly.type
_entity_poly.pdbx_seq_one_letter_code
_entity_poly.pdbx_strand_id
1 'polypeptide(L)'
;MTRASLREYAAVQRERYQQASRAEKPRLLDEVVAVTGIHRKAAIRLLRRAPRARARPGPGGCPRAYGPAVAAAAEVLWHATGRIGAHRLHPFVPELLERLALCDELALPRDVDKLLRQASRPTRARLLASARAQYPRRGATITRGGGWLREQIPIRTFTEWDAARLGFCEVDLVAHGGSSTAGFSLCTLCAVDIATTWGALQAVWGKGQQRVGTAVHQVRQRLPVPLVGLDSANGAEFINQHLYGWCQREGITFTRRRAWKKNDSAHVEQKNGAVVRHLIGYDRFASQAAYAQLARVYQLARLHVNFFQPVQKLVGKRRAGARTRRLYDQARTPYQRLCAAGVLSPAKRADLEALYPSLHPLQLRRALDAALDRRWALAAPDPRRPQGGTDIATPSLKSPPGGA
;
A
#
# COMPACT_ATOMS: atom_id res chain seq x y z
N MET A 1 -34.92 17.34 14.78
CA MET A 1 -35.89 16.25 14.63
C MET A 1 -35.24 15.07 13.89
N THR A 2 -35.36 13.82 14.38
CA THR A 2 -34.81 12.64 13.68
C THR A 2 -35.65 12.29 12.45
N ARG A 3 -35.11 11.48 11.52
CA ARG A 3 -35.88 11.03 10.34
C ARG A 3 -37.06 10.12 10.70
N ALA A 4 -37.00 9.43 11.84
CA ALA A 4 -38.11 8.63 12.36
C ALA A 4 -39.22 9.52 12.88
N SER A 5 -38.90 10.44 13.79
CA SER A 5 -39.84 11.41 14.36
C SER A 5 -40.52 12.29 13.29
N LEU A 6 -39.79 12.68 12.25
CA LEU A 6 -40.34 13.40 11.09
C LEU A 6 -41.39 12.57 10.33
N ARG A 7 -41.22 11.27 10.21
CA ARG A 7 -42.17 10.36 9.52
C ARG A 7 -43.45 10.18 10.34
N GLU A 8 -43.29 10.02 11.66
CA GLU A 8 -44.44 9.87 12.57
C GLU A 8 -45.27 11.14 12.59
N TYR A 9 -44.63 12.28 12.78
CA TYR A 9 -45.26 13.59 12.72
C TYR A 9 -45.96 13.84 11.38
N ALA A 10 -45.28 13.54 10.28
CA ALA A 10 -45.86 13.69 8.95
C ALA A 10 -47.03 12.72 8.66
N ALA A 11 -47.10 11.55 9.31
CA ALA A 11 -48.23 10.65 9.19
C ALA A 11 -49.49 11.29 9.82
N VAL A 12 -49.39 11.78 11.02
CA VAL A 12 -50.51 12.45 11.73
C VAL A 12 -50.96 13.70 10.97
N GLN A 13 -50.05 14.57 10.57
CA GLN A 13 -50.35 15.82 9.88
C GLN A 13 -50.93 15.59 8.46
N ARG A 14 -50.63 14.43 7.84
CA ARG A 14 -51.17 14.08 6.51
C ARG A 14 -52.66 13.87 6.55
N GLU A 15 -53.21 13.16 7.53
CA GLU A 15 -54.64 12.95 7.69
C GLU A 15 -55.36 14.28 7.88
N ARG A 16 -54.89 15.13 8.78
CA ARG A 16 -55.41 16.49 8.97
C ARG A 16 -55.38 17.34 7.69
N TYR A 17 -54.26 17.29 6.94
CA TYR A 17 -54.12 18.01 5.68
C TYR A 17 -55.03 17.53 4.57
N GLN A 18 -55.32 16.22 4.51
CA GLN A 18 -56.25 15.64 3.52
C GLN A 18 -57.71 16.06 3.79
N GLN A 19 -58.07 16.11 5.05
CA GLN A 19 -59.44 16.49 5.49
C GLN A 19 -59.67 18.02 5.51
N ALA A 20 -58.61 18.82 5.56
CA ALA A 20 -58.67 20.23 5.68
C ALA A 20 -59.24 20.95 4.41
N SER A 21 -59.99 21.99 4.62
CA SER A 21 -60.50 22.91 3.57
C SER A 21 -59.35 23.64 2.83
N ARG A 22 -59.68 24.23 1.68
CA ARG A 22 -58.73 25.01 0.89
C ARG A 22 -58.15 26.21 1.70
N ALA A 23 -58.90 26.80 2.62
CA ALA A 23 -58.47 27.94 3.46
C ALA A 23 -57.57 27.47 4.61
N GLU A 24 -57.70 26.23 5.13
CA GLU A 24 -56.94 25.71 6.26
C GLU A 24 -55.57 25.09 5.84
N LYS A 25 -55.47 24.55 4.61
CA LYS A 25 -54.24 23.92 4.10
C LYS A 25 -53.00 24.83 4.20
N PRO A 26 -53.06 26.12 3.91
CA PRO A 26 -51.88 26.97 4.08
C PRO A 26 -51.40 27.04 5.53
N ARG A 27 -52.30 27.15 6.53
CA ARG A 27 -51.96 27.22 7.96
C ARG A 27 -51.30 25.94 8.42
N LEU A 28 -51.81 24.76 8.04
CA LEU A 28 -51.17 23.46 8.33
C LEU A 28 -49.79 23.31 7.69
N LEU A 29 -49.58 23.85 6.50
CA LEU A 29 -48.25 23.83 5.88
C LEU A 29 -47.27 24.73 6.63
N ASP A 30 -47.71 25.89 7.11
CA ASP A 30 -46.88 26.81 7.90
C ASP A 30 -46.50 26.19 9.26
N GLU A 31 -47.45 25.48 9.93
CA GLU A 31 -47.21 24.72 11.13
C GLU A 31 -46.14 23.63 10.90
N VAL A 32 -46.27 22.85 9.83
CA VAL A 32 -45.31 21.80 9.51
C VAL A 32 -43.94 22.37 9.18
N VAL A 33 -43.85 23.48 8.44
CA VAL A 33 -42.60 24.15 8.16
C VAL A 33 -41.94 24.70 9.44
N ALA A 34 -42.73 25.29 10.33
CA ALA A 34 -42.22 25.84 11.60
C ALA A 34 -41.66 24.75 12.52
N VAL A 35 -42.34 23.60 12.61
CA VAL A 35 -41.93 22.50 13.49
C VAL A 35 -40.77 21.70 12.91
N THR A 36 -40.73 21.52 11.58
CA THR A 36 -39.76 20.62 10.95
C THR A 36 -38.56 21.30 10.33
N GLY A 37 -38.65 22.60 10.07
CA GLY A 37 -37.61 23.38 9.37
C GLY A 37 -37.47 23.07 7.88
N ILE A 38 -38.34 22.24 7.29
CA ILE A 38 -38.25 21.88 5.87
C ILE A 38 -38.88 22.96 4.98
N HIS A 39 -38.36 23.11 3.79
CA HIS A 39 -38.89 24.05 2.81
C HIS A 39 -40.37 23.76 2.45
N ARG A 40 -41.21 24.78 2.29
CA ARG A 40 -42.65 24.65 2.02
C ARG A 40 -43.00 23.67 0.88
N LYS A 41 -42.26 23.68 -0.24
CA LYS A 41 -42.47 22.71 -1.35
C LYS A 41 -42.22 21.27 -0.92
N ALA A 42 -41.28 21.04 0.04
CA ALA A 42 -41.03 19.70 0.58
C ALA A 42 -42.15 19.26 1.52
N ALA A 43 -42.70 20.17 2.35
CA ALA A 43 -43.86 19.93 3.21
C ALA A 43 -45.10 19.54 2.37
N ILE A 44 -45.37 20.25 1.28
CA ILE A 44 -46.47 19.91 0.36
C ILE A 44 -46.32 18.48 -0.20
N ARG A 45 -45.11 18.14 -0.64
CA ARG A 45 -44.82 16.76 -1.18
C ARG A 45 -44.95 15.72 -0.09
N LEU A 46 -44.53 16.03 1.14
CA LEU A 46 -44.59 15.10 2.27
C LEU A 46 -46.04 14.80 2.71
N LEU A 47 -46.91 15.82 2.68
CA LEU A 47 -48.30 15.67 3.07
C LEU A 47 -49.22 15.16 1.95
N ARG A 48 -48.91 15.45 0.70
CA ARG A 48 -49.70 14.97 -0.46
C ARG A 48 -49.41 13.51 -0.84
N ARG A 49 -48.16 13.02 -0.65
CA ARG A 49 -47.82 11.62 -1.01
C ARG A 49 -48.14 10.70 0.18
N ALA A 50 -48.96 9.68 -0.10
CA ALA A 50 -49.04 8.53 0.79
C ALA A 50 -47.61 7.93 0.99
N PRO A 51 -47.27 7.44 2.21
CA PRO A 51 -46.08 6.67 2.38
C PRO A 51 -46.08 5.57 1.35
N ARG A 52 -45.20 5.62 0.35
CA ARG A 52 -44.95 4.42 -0.45
C ARG A 52 -44.52 3.34 0.53
N ALA A 53 -45.35 2.34 0.75
CA ALA A 53 -44.90 1.10 1.32
C ALA A 53 -43.60 0.79 0.59
N ARG A 54 -42.46 0.67 1.30
CA ARG A 54 -41.25 0.14 0.69
C ARG A 54 -41.71 -1.19 0.10
N ALA A 55 -41.81 -1.25 -1.22
CA ALA A 55 -41.90 -2.53 -1.89
C ALA A 55 -40.82 -3.38 -1.24
N ARG A 56 -41.20 -4.48 -0.59
CA ARG A 56 -40.23 -5.50 -0.18
C ARG A 56 -39.37 -5.71 -1.43
N PRO A 57 -38.04 -5.66 -1.33
CA PRO A 57 -37.21 -6.00 -2.47
C PRO A 57 -37.75 -7.33 -2.96
N GLY A 58 -38.36 -7.32 -4.14
CA GLY A 58 -38.79 -8.56 -4.75
C GLY A 58 -37.58 -9.50 -4.80
N PRO A 59 -37.78 -10.84 -4.81
CA PRO A 59 -36.67 -11.78 -4.94
C PRO A 59 -35.96 -11.74 -6.30
N GLY A 60 -35.99 -10.61 -6.99
CA GLY A 60 -35.49 -10.37 -8.33
C GLY A 60 -34.48 -9.26 -8.45
N GLY A 61 -33.36 -9.34 -7.75
CA GLY A 61 -32.13 -8.70 -8.22
C GLY A 61 -31.52 -9.57 -9.31
N CYS A 62 -30.96 -8.96 -10.38
CA CYS A 62 -30.15 -9.68 -11.37
C CYS A 62 -29.17 -10.61 -10.63
N PRO A 63 -29.09 -11.91 -10.98
CA PRO A 63 -28.17 -12.84 -10.33
C PRO A 63 -26.78 -12.25 -10.29
N ARG A 64 -26.14 -12.27 -9.13
CA ARG A 64 -24.78 -11.75 -9.00
C ARG A 64 -23.83 -12.67 -9.78
N ALA A 65 -23.38 -12.25 -10.95
CA ALA A 65 -22.40 -13.00 -11.73
C ALA A 65 -21.12 -13.30 -10.92
N TYR A 66 -20.77 -12.43 -9.96
CA TYR A 66 -19.61 -12.58 -9.08
C TYR A 66 -20.06 -12.99 -7.68
N GLY A 67 -20.18 -14.30 -7.48
CA GLY A 67 -20.62 -14.92 -6.22
C GLY A 67 -19.52 -14.98 -5.15
N PRO A 68 -19.82 -15.60 -3.97
CA PRO A 68 -18.87 -15.74 -2.86
C PRO A 68 -17.59 -16.47 -3.25
N ALA A 69 -17.64 -17.49 -4.10
CA ALA A 69 -16.46 -18.23 -4.57
C ALA A 69 -15.48 -17.33 -5.32
N VAL A 70 -15.98 -16.45 -6.20
CA VAL A 70 -15.15 -15.48 -6.92
C VAL A 70 -14.54 -14.44 -5.96
N ALA A 71 -15.29 -14.03 -4.93
CA ALA A 71 -14.78 -13.10 -3.92
C ALA A 71 -13.67 -13.75 -3.08
N ALA A 72 -13.85 -14.99 -2.64
CA ALA A 72 -12.84 -15.74 -1.89
C ALA A 72 -11.56 -15.95 -2.72
N ALA A 73 -11.68 -16.34 -3.98
CA ALA A 73 -10.54 -16.48 -4.87
C ALA A 73 -9.83 -15.14 -5.13
N ALA A 74 -10.59 -14.04 -5.31
CA ALA A 74 -10.00 -12.70 -5.42
C ALA A 74 -9.24 -12.28 -4.15
N GLU A 75 -9.70 -12.71 -2.97
CA GLU A 75 -9.01 -12.46 -1.70
C GLU A 75 -7.69 -13.23 -1.61
N VAL A 76 -7.63 -14.48 -2.06
CA VAL A 76 -6.38 -15.25 -2.15
C VAL A 76 -5.36 -14.54 -3.03
N LEU A 77 -5.74 -14.07 -4.23
CA LEU A 77 -4.86 -13.30 -5.10
C LEU A 77 -4.37 -12.00 -4.44
N TRP A 78 -5.25 -11.35 -3.70
CA TRP A 78 -4.93 -10.12 -2.98
C TRP A 78 -3.93 -10.37 -1.85
N HIS A 79 -4.08 -11.47 -1.11
CA HIS A 79 -3.11 -11.90 -0.09
C HIS A 79 -1.77 -12.30 -0.70
N ALA A 80 -1.76 -13.08 -1.76
CA ALA A 80 -0.53 -13.50 -2.47
C ALA A 80 0.34 -12.32 -2.91
N THR A 81 -0.28 -11.19 -3.27
CA THR A 81 0.43 -9.97 -3.68
C THR A 81 0.73 -9.00 -2.52
N GLY A 82 0.48 -9.38 -1.27
CA GLY A 82 0.69 -8.52 -0.10
C GLY A 82 -0.32 -7.39 0.01
N ARG A 83 -1.58 -7.65 -0.35
CA ARG A 83 -2.72 -6.74 -0.16
C ARG A 83 -2.60 -5.42 -0.90
N ILE A 84 -2.10 -5.45 -2.13
CA ILE A 84 -1.98 -4.26 -2.99
C ILE A 84 -3.34 -3.72 -3.43
N GLY A 85 -3.38 -2.46 -3.92
CA GLY A 85 -4.61 -1.86 -4.45
C GLY A 85 -5.10 -2.54 -5.73
N ALA A 86 -6.43 -2.62 -5.93
CA ALA A 86 -7.05 -3.27 -7.08
C ALA A 86 -6.55 -2.76 -8.45
N HIS A 87 -6.12 -1.50 -8.53
CA HIS A 87 -5.55 -0.92 -9.75
C HIS A 87 -4.18 -1.52 -10.13
N ARG A 88 -3.39 -1.97 -9.14
CA ARG A 88 -2.12 -2.66 -9.37
C ARG A 88 -2.31 -4.16 -9.55
N LEU A 89 -3.25 -4.74 -8.82
CA LEU A 89 -3.58 -6.17 -8.92
C LEU A 89 -4.19 -6.52 -10.28
N HIS A 90 -5.06 -5.67 -10.83
CA HIS A 90 -5.85 -5.95 -12.03
C HIS A 90 -5.03 -6.43 -13.24
N PRO A 91 -3.97 -5.75 -13.69
CA PRO A 91 -3.19 -6.22 -14.84
C PRO A 91 -2.33 -7.46 -14.53
N PHE A 92 -2.09 -7.77 -13.28
CA PHE A 92 -1.25 -8.89 -12.85
C PHE A 92 -2.04 -10.19 -12.60
N VAL A 93 -3.38 -10.13 -12.55
CA VAL A 93 -4.22 -11.30 -12.24
C VAL A 93 -4.01 -12.47 -13.20
N PRO A 94 -3.93 -12.29 -14.54
CA PRO A 94 -3.74 -13.44 -15.44
C PRO A 94 -2.46 -14.21 -15.13
N GLU A 95 -1.34 -13.51 -15.01
CA GLU A 95 -0.04 -14.11 -14.70
C GLU A 95 -0.01 -14.75 -13.31
N LEU A 96 -0.61 -14.08 -12.31
CA LEU A 96 -0.68 -14.61 -10.96
C LEU A 96 -1.51 -15.90 -10.87
N LEU A 97 -2.63 -15.98 -11.58
CA LEU A 97 -3.44 -17.20 -11.65
C LEU A 97 -2.66 -18.36 -12.28
N GLU A 98 -1.99 -18.10 -13.41
CA GLU A 98 -1.12 -19.10 -14.05
C GLU A 98 -0.01 -19.56 -13.12
N ARG A 99 0.62 -18.62 -12.43
CA ARG A 99 1.69 -18.91 -11.49
C ARG A 99 1.23 -19.75 -10.31
N LEU A 100 0.09 -19.43 -9.71
CA LEU A 100 -0.48 -20.18 -8.59
C LEU A 100 -0.93 -21.59 -9.00
N ALA A 101 -1.44 -21.74 -10.22
CA ALA A 101 -1.78 -23.04 -10.77
C ALA A 101 -0.54 -23.89 -11.04
N LEU A 102 0.52 -23.33 -11.65
CA LEU A 102 1.80 -24.02 -11.90
C LEU A 102 2.50 -24.45 -10.60
N CYS A 103 2.30 -23.71 -9.50
CA CYS A 103 2.86 -24.05 -8.20
C CYS A 103 1.96 -24.99 -7.38
N ASP A 104 0.82 -25.43 -7.92
CA ASP A 104 -0.20 -26.20 -7.20
C ASP A 104 -0.69 -25.52 -5.89
N GLU A 105 -0.70 -24.19 -5.89
CA GLU A 105 -1.09 -23.39 -4.72
C GLU A 105 -2.57 -22.95 -4.75
N LEU A 106 -3.21 -22.98 -5.92
CA LEU A 106 -4.62 -22.57 -6.09
C LEU A 106 -5.24 -23.35 -7.27
N ALA A 107 -6.13 -24.25 -6.95
CA ALA A 107 -7.03 -24.90 -7.90
C ALA A 107 -8.37 -24.17 -7.91
N LEU A 108 -8.84 -23.71 -9.06
CA LEU A 108 -10.12 -23.03 -9.21
C LEU A 108 -11.04 -23.77 -10.20
N PRO A 109 -12.36 -23.79 -9.94
CA PRO A 109 -13.34 -24.16 -10.95
C PRO A 109 -13.21 -23.28 -12.20
N ARG A 110 -13.41 -23.84 -13.38
CA ARG A 110 -13.23 -23.13 -14.67
C ARG A 110 -14.08 -21.86 -14.79
N ASP A 111 -15.28 -21.87 -14.25
CA ASP A 111 -16.17 -20.71 -14.22
C ASP A 111 -15.66 -19.59 -13.32
N VAL A 112 -15.10 -19.93 -12.16
CA VAL A 112 -14.49 -18.96 -11.23
C VAL A 112 -13.23 -18.34 -11.84
N ASP A 113 -12.33 -19.12 -12.44
CA ASP A 113 -11.14 -18.62 -13.13
C ASP A 113 -11.53 -17.67 -14.26
N LYS A 114 -12.48 -18.06 -15.11
CA LYS A 114 -13.01 -17.23 -16.20
C LYS A 114 -13.54 -15.88 -15.69
N LEU A 115 -14.36 -15.90 -14.65
CA LEU A 115 -14.93 -14.70 -14.05
C LEU A 115 -13.87 -13.80 -13.43
N LEU A 116 -12.85 -14.37 -12.77
CA LEU A 116 -11.73 -13.60 -12.23
C LEU A 116 -10.94 -12.90 -13.33
N ARG A 117 -10.66 -13.58 -14.45
CA ARG A 117 -9.97 -12.98 -15.60
C ARG A 117 -10.77 -11.84 -16.21
N GLN A 118 -12.08 -12.01 -16.34
CA GLN A 118 -13.00 -11.03 -16.92
C GLN A 118 -13.35 -9.86 -15.98
N ALA A 119 -13.18 -10.02 -14.67
CA ALA A 119 -13.57 -9.01 -13.69
C ALA A 119 -12.88 -7.68 -13.95
N SER A 120 -13.66 -6.61 -14.12
CA SER A 120 -13.13 -5.26 -14.29
C SER A 120 -12.46 -4.76 -13.00
N ARG A 121 -11.60 -3.74 -13.12
CA ARG A 121 -10.96 -3.09 -11.95
C ARG A 121 -11.97 -2.63 -10.88
N PRO A 122 -13.08 -1.96 -11.20
CA PRO A 122 -14.08 -1.60 -10.20
C PRO A 122 -14.76 -2.81 -9.56
N THR A 123 -15.01 -3.87 -10.33
CA THR A 123 -15.58 -5.12 -9.81
C THR A 123 -14.64 -5.76 -8.80
N ARG A 124 -13.36 -5.89 -9.10
CA ARG A 124 -12.35 -6.39 -8.15
C ARG A 124 -12.26 -5.53 -6.88
N ALA A 125 -12.31 -4.20 -7.02
CA ALA A 125 -12.32 -3.31 -5.86
C ALA A 125 -13.53 -3.54 -4.94
N ARG A 126 -14.70 -3.86 -5.51
CA ARG A 126 -15.94 -4.20 -4.75
C ARG A 126 -15.84 -5.58 -4.11
N LEU A 127 -15.35 -6.59 -4.82
CA LEU A 127 -15.14 -7.93 -4.27
C LEU A 127 -14.22 -7.92 -3.04
N LEU A 128 -13.19 -7.10 -3.07
CA LEU A 128 -12.22 -6.96 -1.99
C LEU A 128 -12.63 -5.95 -0.89
N ALA A 129 -13.81 -5.34 -0.97
CA ALA A 129 -14.18 -4.26 -0.04
C ALA A 129 -14.32 -4.75 1.42
N SER A 130 -14.93 -5.91 1.64
CA SER A 130 -15.10 -6.51 2.96
C SER A 130 -13.75 -6.94 3.56
N ALA A 131 -12.93 -7.65 2.80
CA ALA A 131 -11.60 -8.06 3.22
C ALA A 131 -10.71 -6.86 3.58
N ARG A 132 -10.77 -5.78 2.78
CA ARG A 132 -10.00 -4.55 3.04
C ARG A 132 -10.41 -3.81 4.31
N ALA A 133 -11.69 -3.88 4.69
CA ALA A 133 -12.18 -3.25 5.92
C ALA A 133 -11.57 -3.88 7.19
N GLN A 134 -11.16 -5.13 7.14
CA GLN A 134 -10.53 -5.84 8.26
C GLN A 134 -9.07 -5.43 8.49
N TYR A 135 -8.45 -4.68 7.56
CA TYR A 135 -7.04 -4.27 7.62
C TYR A 135 -6.86 -2.74 7.59
N PRO A 136 -7.17 -1.99 8.67
CA PRO A 136 -7.02 -0.54 8.71
C PRO A 136 -5.54 -0.12 8.73
N ARG A 137 -5.23 1.04 8.11
CA ARG A 137 -3.87 1.60 8.01
C ARG A 137 -3.73 2.85 8.87
N ARG A 138 -2.65 2.94 9.69
CA ARG A 138 -2.28 4.16 10.45
C ARG A 138 -0.76 4.34 10.51
N GLY A 139 -0.25 5.58 10.60
CA GLY A 139 1.16 5.89 10.83
C GLY A 139 1.57 7.37 10.83
N ALA A 140 2.68 7.70 11.52
CA ALA A 140 3.32 9.02 11.65
C ALA A 140 4.83 8.97 11.37
N THR A 141 5.48 10.12 11.02
CA THR A 141 6.89 10.22 10.55
C THR A 141 7.72 11.19 11.38
N ILE A 142 9.06 10.94 11.57
CA ILE A 142 10.01 11.85 12.25
C ILE A 142 11.40 11.76 11.59
N THR A 143 12.03 12.91 11.18
CA THR A 143 13.42 13.02 10.68
C THR A 143 14.08 14.38 10.94
N ARG A 144 15.43 14.43 11.17
CA ARG A 144 16.27 15.65 11.35
C ARG A 144 17.50 15.62 10.42
N GLY A 145 18.01 16.78 10.02
CA GLY A 145 19.04 16.93 8.99
C GLY A 145 20.47 17.28 9.48
N GLY A 146 21.51 16.94 8.69
CA GLY A 146 22.95 17.13 8.95
C GLY A 146 23.65 18.21 8.11
N GLY A 147 24.89 18.59 8.45
CA GLY A 147 25.57 19.85 8.16
C GLY A 147 26.55 19.94 6.97
N TRP A 148 27.78 20.43 7.18
CA TRP A 148 28.78 21.02 6.32
C TRP A 148 29.15 20.32 4.99
N LEU A 149 29.15 19.00 4.92
CA LEU A 149 29.50 18.23 3.70
C LEU A 149 28.46 18.35 2.56
N ARG A 150 27.32 18.94 2.82
CA ARG A 150 26.21 19.10 1.84
C ARG A 150 26.62 19.88 0.59
N GLU A 151 27.54 20.83 0.71
CA GLU A 151 27.92 21.69 -0.41
C GLU A 151 28.73 20.97 -1.49
N GLN A 152 29.42 19.89 -1.14
CA GLN A 152 30.24 19.10 -2.06
C GLN A 152 29.46 18.03 -2.82
N ILE A 153 28.26 17.68 -2.36
CA ILE A 153 27.42 16.64 -2.98
C ILE A 153 26.34 17.32 -3.84
N PRO A 154 26.32 17.09 -5.17
CA PRO A 154 25.38 17.74 -6.06
C PRO A 154 23.93 17.41 -5.71
N ILE A 155 23.05 18.39 -5.88
CA ILE A 155 21.61 18.23 -5.70
C ILE A 155 21.03 17.66 -6.99
N ARG A 156 20.20 16.63 -6.88
CA ARG A 156 19.38 16.11 -7.98
C ARG A 156 17.91 16.45 -7.76
N THR A 157 17.23 16.85 -8.85
CA THR A 157 15.82 17.20 -8.81
C THR A 157 14.94 16.11 -9.44
N PHE A 158 13.66 16.06 -9.08
CA PHE A 158 12.72 15.09 -9.63
C PHE A 158 12.61 15.13 -11.17
N THR A 159 12.83 16.26 -11.79
CA THR A 159 12.78 16.45 -13.25
C THR A 159 13.92 15.74 -13.99
N GLU A 160 15.04 15.46 -13.33
CA GLU A 160 16.21 14.80 -13.93
C GLU A 160 16.08 13.27 -13.94
N TRP A 161 15.00 12.72 -13.36
CA TRP A 161 14.83 11.28 -13.21
C TRP A 161 14.25 10.58 -14.43
N ASP A 162 13.66 11.30 -15.36
CA ASP A 162 13.12 10.72 -16.60
C ASP A 162 14.21 10.07 -17.47
N ALA A 163 15.47 10.49 -17.28
CA ALA A 163 16.66 9.93 -17.91
C ALA A 163 17.45 8.99 -16.98
N ALA A 164 16.88 8.52 -15.85
CA ALA A 164 17.61 7.71 -14.89
C ALA A 164 18.05 6.39 -15.51
N ARG A 165 19.36 6.17 -15.58
CA ARG A 165 19.96 4.90 -15.97
C ARG A 165 19.63 3.84 -14.92
N LEU A 166 19.49 2.58 -15.37
CA LEU A 166 19.41 1.45 -14.45
C LEU A 166 20.62 1.42 -13.53
N GLY A 167 20.38 1.02 -12.27
CA GLY A 167 21.40 1.06 -11.22
C GLY A 167 21.53 2.40 -10.53
N PHE A 168 20.70 3.40 -10.86
CA PHE A 168 20.60 4.63 -10.09
C PHE A 168 19.55 4.46 -8.98
N CYS A 169 20.00 4.40 -7.72
CA CYS A 169 19.18 4.09 -6.57
C CYS A 169 18.91 5.30 -5.68
N GLU A 170 17.65 5.53 -5.32
CA GLU A 170 17.30 6.34 -4.14
C GLU A 170 17.48 5.51 -2.88
N VAL A 171 18.10 6.10 -1.85
CA VAL A 171 18.27 5.47 -0.55
C VAL A 171 17.75 6.33 0.60
N ASP A 172 17.17 5.66 1.59
CA ASP A 172 16.70 6.30 2.81
C ASP A 172 16.78 5.35 4.00
N LEU A 173 16.86 5.90 5.21
CA LEU A 173 16.97 5.14 6.44
C LEU A 173 15.68 5.28 7.28
N VAL A 174 15.01 4.18 7.52
CA VAL A 174 13.80 4.13 8.35
C VAL A 174 14.15 3.66 9.75
N ALA A 175 14.05 4.55 10.73
CA ALA A 175 14.28 4.19 12.14
C ALA A 175 13.05 3.48 12.74
N HIS A 176 13.29 2.44 13.53
CA HIS A 176 12.29 1.69 14.29
C HIS A 176 12.35 2.09 15.77
N GLY A 177 12.03 3.35 16.04
CA GLY A 177 12.14 3.96 17.37
C GLY A 177 10.84 3.98 18.20
N GLY A 178 9.73 3.44 17.66
CA GLY A 178 8.43 3.52 18.35
C GLY A 178 7.90 4.95 18.45
N SER A 179 7.31 5.28 19.57
CA SER A 179 6.76 6.60 19.89
C SER A 179 7.82 7.63 20.31
N SER A 180 9.09 7.24 20.50
CA SER A 180 10.17 8.07 20.99
C SER A 180 11.40 8.01 20.08
N THR A 181 12.06 9.15 19.90
CA THR A 181 13.35 9.25 19.20
C THR A 181 14.55 9.07 20.14
N ALA A 182 14.32 9.00 21.45
CA ALA A 182 15.36 8.83 22.45
C ALA A 182 15.89 7.39 22.48
N GLY A 183 17.17 7.24 22.76
CA GLY A 183 17.84 5.96 22.90
C GLY A 183 18.09 5.22 21.59
N PHE A 184 18.64 4.01 21.70
CA PHE A 184 18.99 3.16 20.58
C PHE A 184 17.76 2.56 19.91
N SER A 185 17.78 2.49 18.58
CA SER A 185 16.82 1.72 17.80
C SER A 185 17.46 1.16 16.54
N LEU A 186 16.96 0.02 16.09
CA LEU A 186 17.30 -0.55 14.79
C LEU A 186 16.78 0.34 13.66
N CYS A 187 17.41 0.23 12.51
CA CYS A 187 17.01 0.93 11.31
C CYS A 187 16.86 -0.05 10.13
N THR A 188 16.17 0.40 9.11
CA THR A 188 16.12 -0.24 7.79
C THR A 188 16.69 0.69 6.75
N LEU A 189 17.75 0.28 6.07
CA LEU A 189 18.15 0.91 4.83
C LEU A 189 17.22 0.41 3.73
N CYS A 190 16.52 1.32 3.08
CA CYS A 190 15.70 1.07 1.90
C CYS A 190 16.41 1.68 0.70
N ALA A 191 16.69 0.87 -0.32
CA ALA A 191 17.20 1.31 -1.61
C ALA A 191 16.23 0.94 -2.71
N VAL A 192 16.01 1.83 -3.66
CA VAL A 192 15.09 1.61 -4.78
C VAL A 192 15.75 2.05 -6.07
N ASP A 193 15.95 1.13 -7.01
CA ASP A 193 16.33 1.49 -8.37
C ASP A 193 15.19 2.27 -9.05
N ILE A 194 15.49 3.48 -9.50
CA ILE A 194 14.49 4.43 -10.00
C ILE A 194 13.87 3.92 -11.31
N ALA A 195 14.67 3.28 -12.16
CA ALA A 195 14.22 2.83 -13.47
C ALA A 195 13.24 1.65 -13.38
N THR A 196 13.57 0.63 -12.59
CA THR A 196 12.76 -0.60 -12.50
C THR A 196 11.86 -0.66 -11.27
N THR A 197 12.06 0.23 -10.29
CA THR A 197 11.45 0.14 -8.96
C THR A 197 11.91 -1.08 -8.14
N TRP A 198 13.03 -1.72 -8.53
CA TRP A 198 13.61 -2.82 -7.78
C TRP A 198 13.99 -2.35 -6.38
N GLY A 199 13.48 -3.02 -5.37
CA GLY A 199 13.68 -2.66 -3.97
C GLY A 199 14.67 -3.58 -3.28
N ALA A 200 15.62 -3.00 -2.53
CA ALA A 200 16.49 -3.73 -1.62
C ALA A 200 16.32 -3.17 -0.20
N LEU A 201 16.12 -4.06 0.75
CA LEU A 201 15.94 -3.74 2.16
C LEU A 201 17.07 -4.39 2.97
N GLN A 202 17.66 -3.64 3.90
CA GLN A 202 18.73 -4.11 4.76
C GLN A 202 18.48 -3.66 6.20
N ALA A 203 18.52 -4.60 7.14
CA ALA A 203 18.53 -4.28 8.57
C ALA A 203 19.86 -3.60 8.93
N VAL A 204 19.80 -2.55 9.75
CA VAL A 204 20.96 -1.76 10.19
C VAL A 204 20.93 -1.61 11.70
N TRP A 205 22.07 -1.88 12.34
CA TRP A 205 22.23 -1.74 13.79
C TRP A 205 22.43 -0.26 14.17
N GLY A 206 21.33 0.49 14.27
CA GLY A 206 21.33 1.94 14.49
C GLY A 206 21.65 2.75 13.23
N LYS A 207 21.92 4.04 13.38
CA LYS A 207 22.14 5.00 12.29
C LYS A 207 23.60 5.51 12.17
N GLY A 208 24.56 4.74 12.71
CA GLY A 208 25.99 5.12 12.61
C GLY A 208 26.49 5.08 11.16
N GLN A 209 27.32 6.04 10.78
CA GLN A 209 27.82 6.24 9.41
C GLN A 209 28.48 4.98 8.82
N GLN A 210 29.36 4.32 9.56
CA GLN A 210 30.03 3.09 9.11
C GLN A 210 29.02 1.95 8.88
N ARG A 211 28.04 1.79 9.76
CA ARG A 211 27.02 0.74 9.66
C ARG A 211 26.09 0.98 8.46
N VAL A 212 25.74 2.22 8.20
CA VAL A 212 24.96 2.60 7.01
C VAL A 212 25.80 2.38 5.75
N GLY A 213 27.07 2.76 5.73
CA GLY A 213 28.00 2.48 4.63
C GLY A 213 28.11 0.99 4.32
N THR A 214 28.30 0.15 5.35
CA THR A 214 28.30 -1.32 5.22
C THR A 214 26.97 -1.83 4.65
N ALA A 215 25.85 -1.29 5.10
CA ALA A 215 24.55 -1.68 4.59
C ALA A 215 24.35 -1.29 3.11
N VAL A 216 24.83 -0.13 2.68
CA VAL A 216 24.84 0.28 1.26
C VAL A 216 25.69 -0.68 0.43
N HIS A 217 26.88 -1.06 0.92
CA HIS A 217 27.73 -2.04 0.24
C HIS A 217 27.02 -3.42 0.10
N GLN A 218 26.37 -3.91 1.15
CA GLN A 218 25.59 -5.15 1.11
C GLN A 218 24.41 -5.06 0.14
N VAL A 219 23.76 -3.92 0.03
CA VAL A 219 22.70 -3.68 -0.95
C VAL A 219 23.27 -3.75 -2.37
N ARG A 220 24.41 -3.09 -2.64
CA ARG A 220 25.08 -3.15 -3.94
C ARG A 220 25.32 -4.57 -4.43
N GLN A 221 25.79 -5.46 -3.55
CA GLN A 221 26.07 -6.86 -3.90
C GLN A 221 24.81 -7.66 -4.29
N ARG A 222 23.63 -7.21 -3.84
CA ARG A 222 22.34 -7.89 -4.09
C ARG A 222 21.53 -7.26 -5.21
N LEU A 223 21.95 -6.14 -5.76
CA LEU A 223 21.29 -5.55 -6.91
C LEU A 223 21.52 -6.43 -8.14
N PRO A 224 20.50 -6.59 -8.99
CA PRO A 224 20.64 -7.38 -10.23
C PRO A 224 21.41 -6.64 -11.32
N VAL A 225 21.66 -5.34 -11.13
CA VAL A 225 22.40 -4.46 -12.04
C VAL A 225 23.51 -3.73 -11.29
N PRO A 226 24.57 -3.29 -11.95
CA PRO A 226 25.61 -2.47 -11.32
C PRO A 226 25.03 -1.21 -10.70
N LEU A 227 25.46 -0.86 -9.48
CA LEU A 227 25.12 0.41 -8.85
C LEU A 227 25.95 1.52 -9.50
N VAL A 228 25.30 2.39 -10.27
CA VAL A 228 25.95 3.51 -11.00
C VAL A 228 25.69 4.86 -10.36
N GLY A 229 24.68 4.97 -9.53
CA GLY A 229 24.34 6.20 -8.82
C GLY A 229 23.59 5.97 -7.53
N LEU A 230 23.79 6.86 -6.57
CA LEU A 230 23.19 6.82 -5.25
C LEU A 230 22.67 8.21 -4.90
N ASP A 231 21.33 8.32 -4.76
CA ASP A 231 20.67 9.54 -4.28
C ASP A 231 20.18 9.36 -2.84
N SER A 232 20.63 10.22 -1.92
CA SER A 232 20.38 10.03 -0.50
C SER A 232 19.58 11.16 0.15
N ALA A 233 19.02 10.86 1.33
CA ALA A 233 18.58 11.87 2.27
C ALA A 233 19.75 12.77 2.72
N ASN A 234 19.42 13.95 3.28
CA ASN A 234 20.41 14.89 3.80
C ASN A 234 20.88 14.56 5.24
N GLY A 235 20.65 13.37 5.73
CA GLY A 235 21.07 12.95 7.07
C GLY A 235 22.59 12.72 7.14
N ALA A 236 23.20 12.97 8.30
CA ALA A 236 24.62 12.76 8.51
C ALA A 236 25.05 11.28 8.37
N GLU A 237 24.10 10.36 8.49
CA GLU A 237 24.29 8.93 8.23
C GLU A 237 24.69 8.63 6.78
N PHE A 238 24.24 9.45 5.81
CA PHE A 238 24.61 9.37 4.39
C PHE A 238 25.63 10.43 3.99
N ILE A 239 25.45 11.67 4.48
CA ILE A 239 26.33 12.80 4.14
C ILE A 239 27.57 12.76 5.04
N ASN A 240 28.53 11.92 4.69
CA ASN A 240 29.78 11.73 5.40
C ASN A 240 30.93 11.36 4.45
N GLN A 241 32.17 11.64 4.85
CA GLN A 241 33.39 11.41 4.06
C GLN A 241 33.58 9.93 3.69
N HIS A 242 33.18 9.03 4.56
CA HIS A 242 33.34 7.59 4.33
C HIS A 242 32.51 7.10 3.13
N LEU A 243 31.22 7.44 3.10
CA LEU A 243 30.34 7.05 1.99
C LEU A 243 30.67 7.82 0.72
N TYR A 244 30.93 9.13 0.83
CA TYR A 244 31.32 9.96 -0.31
C TYR A 244 32.60 9.47 -0.98
N GLY A 245 33.67 9.27 -0.21
CA GLY A 245 34.97 8.78 -0.72
C GLY A 245 34.84 7.35 -1.30
N TRP A 246 34.00 6.51 -0.73
CA TRP A 246 33.72 5.20 -1.33
C TRP A 246 33.01 5.32 -2.69
N CYS A 247 32.00 6.16 -2.81
CA CYS A 247 31.32 6.38 -4.10
C CYS A 247 32.29 6.90 -5.17
N GLN A 248 33.19 7.82 -4.80
CA GLN A 248 34.22 8.34 -5.72
C GLN A 248 35.15 7.22 -6.21
N ARG A 249 35.71 6.41 -5.30
CA ARG A 249 36.60 5.29 -5.67
C ARG A 249 35.96 4.26 -6.58
N GLU A 250 34.67 4.03 -6.39
CA GLU A 250 33.89 3.04 -7.15
C GLU A 250 33.23 3.61 -8.41
N GLY A 251 33.46 4.89 -8.73
CA GLY A 251 32.84 5.56 -9.87
C GLY A 251 31.32 5.69 -9.77
N ILE A 252 30.76 5.68 -8.55
CA ILE A 252 29.33 5.81 -8.29
C ILE A 252 28.98 7.29 -8.17
N THR A 253 28.05 7.77 -8.99
CA THR A 253 27.55 9.14 -8.90
C THR A 253 26.77 9.31 -7.60
N PHE A 254 27.29 10.13 -6.68
CA PHE A 254 26.61 10.39 -5.42
C PHE A 254 25.88 11.74 -5.47
N THR A 255 24.58 11.73 -5.24
CA THR A 255 23.73 12.91 -5.22
C THR A 255 22.90 12.97 -3.93
N ARG A 256 22.35 14.13 -3.67
CA ARG A 256 21.45 14.36 -2.54
C ARG A 256 20.22 15.14 -2.96
N ARG A 257 19.12 14.94 -2.24
CA ARG A 257 17.88 15.68 -2.46
C ARG A 257 17.94 17.09 -1.86
N ARG A 258 17.09 17.99 -2.37
CA ARG A 258 16.91 19.32 -1.78
C ARG A 258 16.30 19.19 -0.38
N ALA A 259 16.74 20.04 0.54
CA ALA A 259 16.13 20.12 1.86
C ALA A 259 14.64 20.52 1.72
N TRP A 260 13.78 19.85 2.47
CA TRP A 260 12.33 20.11 2.55
C TRP A 260 11.51 19.87 1.25
N LYS A 261 12.10 19.31 0.19
CA LYS A 261 11.40 18.95 -1.05
C LYS A 261 11.10 17.46 -1.10
N LYS A 262 9.95 17.06 -0.56
CA LYS A 262 9.49 15.66 -0.50
C LYS A 262 9.39 14.97 -1.87
N ASN A 263 9.23 15.73 -2.94
CA ASN A 263 9.12 15.16 -4.29
C ASN A 263 10.44 14.60 -4.83
N ASP A 264 11.58 15.04 -4.28
CA ASP A 264 12.90 14.64 -4.78
C ASP A 264 13.31 13.21 -4.34
N SER A 265 12.53 12.55 -3.49
CA SER A 265 12.74 11.17 -3.01
C SER A 265 11.48 10.31 -3.11
N ALA A 266 10.66 10.57 -4.13
CA ALA A 266 9.33 10.00 -4.22
C ALA A 266 9.32 8.46 -4.30
N HIS A 267 10.34 7.85 -4.93
CA HIS A 267 10.41 6.39 -5.10
C HIS A 267 10.73 5.69 -3.78
N VAL A 268 11.75 6.14 -3.07
CA VAL A 268 12.12 5.53 -1.78
C VAL A 268 11.10 5.85 -0.69
N GLU A 269 10.54 7.06 -0.65
CA GLU A 269 9.47 7.40 0.30
C GLU A 269 8.21 6.54 0.08
N GLN A 270 7.83 6.32 -1.19
CA GLN A 270 6.73 5.41 -1.52
C GLN A 270 7.04 3.98 -1.05
N LYS A 271 8.26 3.49 -1.23
CA LYS A 271 8.68 2.15 -0.81
C LYS A 271 8.73 2.06 0.72
N ASN A 272 9.22 3.07 1.41
CA ASN A 272 9.21 3.16 2.87
C ASN A 272 7.79 3.03 3.43
N GLY A 273 6.83 3.75 2.86
CA GLY A 273 5.43 3.65 3.28
C GLY A 273 4.77 2.34 2.88
N ALA A 274 4.92 1.94 1.60
CA ALA A 274 4.20 0.80 1.03
C ALA A 274 4.79 -0.56 1.43
N VAL A 275 6.08 -0.62 1.77
CA VAL A 275 6.77 -1.87 2.11
C VAL A 275 7.26 -1.82 3.56
N VAL A 276 8.23 -0.95 3.90
CA VAL A 276 8.86 -1.00 5.22
C VAL A 276 7.83 -0.78 6.34
N ARG A 277 7.07 0.31 6.28
CA ARG A 277 6.05 0.61 7.30
C ARG A 277 4.85 -0.34 7.27
N HIS A 278 4.53 -0.86 6.10
CA HIS A 278 3.47 -1.86 5.98
C HIS A 278 3.87 -3.21 6.60
N LEU A 279 5.12 -3.64 6.44
CA LEU A 279 5.64 -4.90 7.00
C LEU A 279 6.03 -4.74 8.47
N ILE A 280 6.80 -3.70 8.79
CA ILE A 280 7.44 -3.57 10.11
C ILE A 280 6.60 -2.76 11.09
N GLY A 281 5.74 -1.88 10.61
CA GLY A 281 4.96 -0.99 11.48
C GLY A 281 5.79 0.14 12.07
N TYR A 282 5.37 0.57 13.26
CA TYR A 282 5.94 1.73 13.96
C TYR A 282 6.49 1.36 15.35
N ASP A 283 6.59 0.09 15.68
CA ASP A 283 7.08 -0.37 16.96
C ASP A 283 8.59 -0.13 17.12
N ARG A 284 9.05 -0.19 18.37
CA ARG A 284 10.47 -0.07 18.71
C ARG A 284 11.16 -1.42 18.66
N PHE A 285 12.29 -1.47 17.95
CA PHE A 285 13.17 -2.62 17.92
C PHE A 285 14.59 -2.20 18.30
N ALA A 286 15.19 -2.88 19.29
CA ALA A 286 16.48 -2.46 19.84
C ALA A 286 17.39 -3.63 20.26
N SER A 287 16.95 -4.89 20.07
CA SER A 287 17.69 -6.09 20.49
C SER A 287 18.40 -6.79 19.31
N GLN A 288 19.43 -7.60 19.63
CA GLN A 288 20.13 -8.41 18.65
C GLN A 288 19.19 -9.46 18.00
N ALA A 289 18.30 -10.04 18.79
CA ALA A 289 17.28 -10.97 18.27
C ALA A 289 16.33 -10.27 17.27
N ALA A 290 15.89 -9.04 17.55
CA ALA A 290 15.10 -8.25 16.64
C ALA A 290 15.88 -7.89 15.35
N TYR A 291 17.17 -7.61 15.44
CA TYR A 291 18.02 -7.37 14.28
C TYR A 291 18.09 -8.58 13.35
N ALA A 292 18.37 -9.76 13.92
CA ALA A 292 18.41 -11.02 13.16
C ALA A 292 17.04 -11.33 12.52
N GLN A 293 15.95 -11.09 13.26
CA GLN A 293 14.60 -11.30 12.74
C GLN A 293 14.24 -10.32 11.62
N LEU A 294 14.62 -9.04 11.75
CA LEU A 294 14.44 -8.06 10.66
C LEU A 294 15.23 -8.47 9.40
N ALA A 295 16.47 -8.95 9.56
CA ALA A 295 17.27 -9.43 8.44
C ALA A 295 16.57 -10.61 7.71
N ARG A 296 16.00 -11.56 8.46
CA ARG A 296 15.21 -12.68 7.91
C ARG A 296 13.95 -12.19 7.17
N VAL A 297 13.20 -11.27 7.77
CA VAL A 297 12.03 -10.66 7.12
C VAL A 297 12.42 -10.03 5.79
N TYR A 298 13.54 -9.31 5.71
CA TYR A 298 13.96 -8.63 4.48
C TYR A 298 14.47 -9.59 3.39
N GLN A 299 15.02 -10.74 3.77
CA GLN A 299 15.33 -11.79 2.80
C GLN A 299 14.07 -12.28 2.07
N LEU A 300 13.00 -12.54 2.81
CA LEU A 300 11.71 -12.98 2.24
C LEU A 300 11.00 -11.82 1.52
N ALA A 301 10.96 -10.64 2.12
CA ALA A 301 10.31 -9.47 1.57
C ALA A 301 10.93 -9.04 0.23
N ARG A 302 12.26 -9.16 0.05
CA ARG A 302 12.95 -8.87 -1.20
C ARG A 302 12.40 -9.70 -2.36
N LEU A 303 12.20 -10.99 -2.14
CA LEU A 303 11.64 -11.88 -3.17
C LEU A 303 10.18 -11.52 -3.44
N HIS A 304 9.38 -11.41 -2.40
CA HIS A 304 7.96 -11.11 -2.54
C HIS A 304 7.70 -9.76 -3.21
N VAL A 305 8.40 -8.70 -2.80
CA VAL A 305 8.18 -7.34 -3.32
C VAL A 305 8.62 -7.19 -4.77
N ASN A 306 9.75 -7.81 -5.15
CA ASN A 306 10.30 -7.64 -6.48
C ASN A 306 9.65 -8.54 -7.53
N PHE A 307 9.16 -9.72 -7.13
CA PHE A 307 8.58 -10.68 -8.08
C PHE A 307 7.05 -10.67 -8.10
N PHE A 308 6.38 -10.33 -6.98
CA PHE A 308 4.93 -10.47 -6.84
C PHE A 308 4.17 -9.20 -6.44
N GLN A 309 4.84 -8.04 -6.35
CA GLN A 309 4.16 -6.76 -6.08
C GLN A 309 4.26 -5.79 -7.27
N PRO A 310 3.30 -5.77 -8.19
CA PRO A 310 3.27 -4.80 -9.28
C PRO A 310 3.23 -3.35 -8.77
N VAL A 311 3.99 -2.49 -9.42
CA VAL A 311 4.10 -1.05 -9.14
C VAL A 311 3.73 -0.26 -10.39
N GLN A 312 3.08 0.89 -10.22
CA GLN A 312 2.83 1.85 -11.29
C GLN A 312 3.81 3.01 -11.19
N LYS A 313 4.39 3.43 -12.31
CA LYS A 313 5.20 4.65 -12.42
C LYS A 313 4.36 5.80 -12.95
N LEU A 314 4.60 7.00 -12.45
CA LEU A 314 4.02 8.22 -12.97
C LEU A 314 4.69 8.55 -14.30
N VAL A 315 3.94 8.49 -15.40
CA VAL A 315 4.43 8.76 -16.77
C VAL A 315 4.07 10.15 -17.26
N GLY A 316 3.19 10.86 -16.57
CA GLY A 316 2.83 12.20 -16.96
C GLY A 316 1.82 12.86 -16.02
N LYS A 317 1.66 14.17 -16.20
CA LYS A 317 0.67 14.98 -15.52
C LYS A 317 -0.11 15.79 -16.56
N ARG A 318 -1.43 15.67 -16.58
CA ARG A 318 -2.31 16.46 -17.44
C ARG A 318 -3.06 17.49 -16.59
N ARG A 319 -2.87 18.76 -16.90
CA ARG A 319 -3.60 19.85 -16.25
C ARG A 319 -4.93 20.05 -16.98
N ALA A 320 -6.03 20.14 -16.24
CA ALA A 320 -7.36 20.49 -16.74
C ALA A 320 -7.94 21.56 -15.81
N GLY A 321 -7.81 22.82 -16.18
CA GLY A 321 -8.14 23.97 -15.32
C GLY A 321 -7.32 23.96 -14.03
N ALA A 322 -7.99 24.05 -12.88
CA ALA A 322 -7.36 24.00 -11.55
C ALA A 322 -6.95 22.58 -11.09
N ARG A 323 -7.36 21.52 -11.82
CA ARG A 323 -7.09 20.13 -11.44
C ARG A 323 -5.93 19.55 -12.23
N THR A 324 -5.01 18.85 -11.54
CA THR A 324 -3.94 18.07 -12.16
C THR A 324 -4.27 16.59 -12.08
N ARG A 325 -4.43 15.94 -13.24
CA ARG A 325 -4.58 14.48 -13.35
C ARG A 325 -3.20 13.85 -13.54
N ARG A 326 -2.85 12.89 -12.66
CA ARG A 326 -1.65 12.07 -12.79
C ARG A 326 -1.92 10.89 -13.71
N LEU A 327 -1.03 10.66 -14.65
CA LEU A 327 -1.08 9.52 -15.59
C LEU A 327 -0.03 8.51 -15.12
N TYR A 328 -0.45 7.27 -15.02
CA TYR A 328 0.40 6.16 -14.61
C TYR A 328 0.48 5.13 -15.72
N ASP A 329 1.61 4.45 -15.82
CA ASP A 329 1.79 3.31 -16.70
C ASP A 329 0.99 2.08 -16.24
N GLN A 330 1.04 0.99 -17.03
CA GLN A 330 0.53 -0.30 -16.63
C GLN A 330 1.35 -0.84 -15.44
N ALA A 331 0.67 -1.33 -14.40
CA ALA A 331 1.34 -1.91 -13.25
C ALA A 331 2.12 -3.16 -13.67
N ARG A 332 3.43 -3.17 -13.37
CA ARG A 332 4.37 -4.27 -13.60
C ARG A 332 5.17 -4.51 -12.34
N THR A 333 5.60 -5.76 -12.12
CA THR A 333 6.54 -6.05 -11.04
C THR A 333 7.92 -5.45 -11.36
N PRO A 334 8.75 -5.17 -10.34
CA PRO A 334 10.14 -4.78 -10.57
C PRO A 334 10.91 -5.78 -11.45
N TYR A 335 10.66 -7.07 -11.27
CA TYR A 335 11.22 -8.15 -12.11
C TYR A 335 10.82 -8.00 -13.57
N GLN A 336 9.53 -7.83 -13.87
CA GLN A 336 9.04 -7.60 -15.23
C GLN A 336 9.66 -6.35 -15.88
N ARG A 337 9.82 -5.27 -15.10
CA ARG A 337 10.47 -4.05 -15.59
C ARG A 337 11.94 -4.26 -15.88
N LEU A 338 12.63 -5.00 -15.03
CA LEU A 338 14.03 -5.33 -15.19
C LEU A 338 14.28 -6.19 -16.44
N CYS A 339 13.45 -7.22 -16.66
CA CYS A 339 13.53 -8.03 -17.87
C CYS A 339 13.24 -7.22 -19.14
N ALA A 340 12.23 -6.34 -19.09
CA ALA A 340 11.86 -5.49 -20.22
C ALA A 340 12.92 -4.43 -20.57
N ALA A 341 13.79 -4.07 -19.63
CA ALA A 341 14.84 -3.08 -19.86
C ALA A 341 16.01 -3.60 -20.73
N GLY A 342 16.15 -4.91 -20.90
CA GLY A 342 17.14 -5.52 -21.82
C GLY A 342 18.62 -5.36 -21.42
N VAL A 343 18.93 -4.88 -20.22
CA VAL A 343 20.29 -4.50 -19.78
C VAL A 343 20.96 -5.53 -18.86
N LEU A 344 20.27 -6.60 -18.53
CA LEU A 344 20.85 -7.69 -17.73
C LEU A 344 21.95 -8.42 -18.51
N SER A 345 23.06 -8.72 -17.85
CA SER A 345 24.02 -9.67 -18.40
C SER A 345 23.35 -11.03 -18.62
N PRO A 346 23.80 -11.82 -19.64
CA PRO A 346 23.22 -13.14 -19.90
C PRO A 346 23.19 -14.04 -18.65
N ALA A 347 24.27 -14.07 -17.89
CA ALA A 347 24.36 -14.83 -16.65
C ALA A 347 23.32 -14.37 -15.62
N LYS A 348 23.19 -13.05 -15.39
CA LYS A 348 22.25 -12.52 -14.43
C LYS A 348 20.79 -12.69 -14.86
N ARG A 349 20.55 -12.66 -16.16
CA ARG A 349 19.25 -12.99 -16.73
C ARG A 349 18.90 -14.44 -16.45
N ALA A 350 19.81 -15.37 -16.75
CA ALA A 350 19.62 -16.80 -16.50
C ALA A 350 19.35 -17.10 -15.02
N ASP A 351 20.11 -16.46 -14.08
CA ASP A 351 19.88 -16.59 -12.64
C ASP A 351 18.45 -16.21 -12.25
N LEU A 352 17.94 -15.08 -12.77
CA LEU A 352 16.61 -14.58 -12.43
C LEU A 352 15.49 -15.39 -13.10
N GLU A 353 15.72 -15.85 -14.34
CA GLU A 353 14.80 -16.72 -15.08
C GLU A 353 14.71 -18.11 -14.45
N ALA A 354 15.78 -18.62 -13.86
CA ALA A 354 15.78 -19.86 -13.07
C ALA A 354 15.12 -19.67 -11.70
N LEU A 355 15.37 -18.53 -11.06
CA LEU A 355 14.80 -18.22 -9.74
C LEU A 355 13.28 -18.02 -9.78
N TYR A 356 12.75 -17.29 -10.77
CA TYR A 356 11.33 -16.93 -10.80
C TYR A 356 10.41 -18.16 -10.81
N PRO A 357 10.62 -19.20 -11.60
CA PRO A 357 9.86 -20.45 -11.54
C PRO A 357 9.91 -21.16 -10.19
N SER A 358 10.98 -21.06 -9.43
CA SER A 358 11.11 -21.71 -8.12
C SER A 358 10.37 -20.99 -6.99
N LEU A 359 9.88 -19.76 -7.22
CA LEU A 359 9.19 -18.99 -6.21
C LEU A 359 7.69 -19.32 -6.19
N HIS A 360 7.20 -19.75 -5.05
CA HIS A 360 5.80 -20.04 -4.77
C HIS A 360 5.15 -18.84 -4.07
N PRO A 361 4.24 -18.10 -4.72
CA PRO A 361 3.74 -16.82 -4.20
C PRO A 361 3.06 -16.91 -2.84
N LEU A 362 2.19 -17.90 -2.62
CA LEU A 362 1.47 -18.07 -1.36
C LEU A 362 2.37 -18.63 -0.26
N GLN A 363 3.23 -19.60 -0.55
CA GLN A 363 4.19 -20.12 0.43
C GLN A 363 5.15 -19.01 0.87
N LEU A 364 5.67 -18.23 -0.08
CA LEU A 364 6.54 -17.09 0.23
C LEU A 364 5.81 -16.06 1.09
N ARG A 365 4.53 -15.80 0.80
CA ARG A 365 3.71 -14.90 1.59
C ARG A 365 3.48 -15.44 2.99
N ARG A 366 3.13 -16.73 3.15
CA ARG A 366 2.97 -17.39 4.45
C ARG A 366 4.25 -17.38 5.26
N ALA A 367 5.40 -17.67 4.63
CA ALA A 367 6.71 -17.60 5.30
C ALA A 367 7.05 -16.19 5.78
N LEU A 368 6.71 -15.18 4.97
CA LEU A 368 6.88 -13.77 5.34
C LEU A 368 5.96 -13.39 6.51
N ASP A 369 4.68 -13.79 6.48
CA ASP A 369 3.74 -13.52 7.57
C ASP A 369 4.20 -14.18 8.87
N ALA A 370 4.61 -15.45 8.83
CA ALA A 370 5.16 -16.14 10.01
C ALA A 370 6.45 -15.49 10.54
N ALA A 371 7.29 -14.92 9.68
CA ALA A 371 8.46 -14.15 10.11
C ALA A 371 8.06 -12.79 10.73
N LEU A 372 7.01 -12.18 10.23
CA LEU A 372 6.46 -10.94 10.80
C LEU A 372 5.82 -11.16 12.16
N ASP A 373 5.09 -12.26 12.36
CA ASP A 373 4.48 -12.60 13.67
C ASP A 373 5.55 -12.79 14.76
N ARG A 374 6.62 -13.53 14.44
CA ARG A 374 7.78 -13.67 15.36
C ARG A 374 8.44 -12.34 15.70
N ARG A 375 8.44 -11.37 14.80
CA ARG A 375 8.96 -10.03 15.04
C ARG A 375 8.18 -9.29 16.12
N TRP A 376 6.82 -9.43 16.16
CA TRP A 376 6.00 -8.73 17.14
C TRP A 376 6.41 -9.06 18.59
N ALA A 377 6.77 -10.31 18.86
CA ALA A 377 7.27 -10.74 20.17
C ALA A 377 8.60 -10.07 20.57
N LEU A 378 9.33 -9.48 19.64
CA LEU A 378 10.63 -8.83 19.84
C LEU A 378 10.54 -7.30 19.88
N ALA A 379 9.33 -6.72 19.77
CA ALA A 379 9.12 -5.29 19.93
C ALA A 379 9.36 -4.88 21.39
N ALA A 380 10.10 -3.80 21.58
CA ALA A 380 10.29 -3.24 22.90
C ALA A 380 8.95 -2.64 23.42
N PRO A 381 8.62 -2.78 24.71
CA PRO A 381 7.42 -2.19 25.29
C PRO A 381 7.37 -0.68 25.02
N ASP A 382 6.21 -0.16 24.59
CA ASP A 382 6.00 1.27 24.47
C ASP A 382 5.43 1.80 25.80
N PRO A 383 6.17 2.65 26.53
CA PRO A 383 5.72 3.18 27.82
C PRO A 383 4.44 4.03 27.74
N ARG A 384 4.05 4.42 26.52
CA ARG A 384 2.83 5.20 26.26
C ARG A 384 1.64 4.34 25.83
N ARG A 385 1.84 3.04 25.59
CA ARG A 385 0.78 2.11 25.23
C ARG A 385 0.40 1.33 26.49
N PRO A 386 -0.84 1.46 27.02
CA PRO A 386 -1.25 0.63 28.16
C PRO A 386 -1.12 -0.83 27.77
N GLN A 387 -0.49 -1.62 28.64
CA GLN A 387 -0.44 -3.09 28.53
C GLN A 387 -1.88 -3.60 28.70
N GLY A 388 -2.58 -3.84 27.61
CA GLY A 388 -3.99 -4.27 27.65
C GLY A 388 -4.78 -4.07 26.36
N GLY A 389 -4.18 -3.58 25.31
CA GLY A 389 -4.82 -3.51 23.98
C GLY A 389 -4.73 -4.88 23.30
N THR A 390 -5.86 -5.58 23.25
CA THR A 390 -6.09 -6.83 22.54
C THR A 390 -5.32 -6.91 21.22
N ASP A 391 -4.57 -8.01 21.12
CA ASP A 391 -3.95 -8.46 19.88
C ASP A 391 -4.92 -8.33 18.73
N ILE A 392 -4.59 -7.44 17.78
CA ILE A 392 -5.12 -7.61 16.43
C ILE A 392 -4.33 -8.79 15.86
N ALA A 393 -4.72 -9.98 16.25
CA ALA A 393 -4.28 -11.20 15.63
C ALA A 393 -4.48 -11.04 14.13
N THR A 394 -3.42 -11.16 13.38
CA THR A 394 -3.52 -11.31 11.93
C THR A 394 -4.38 -12.55 11.71
N PRO A 395 -5.58 -12.45 11.11
CA PRO A 395 -6.40 -13.64 10.92
C PRO A 395 -5.57 -14.60 10.08
N SER A 396 -5.26 -15.75 10.68
CA SER A 396 -4.64 -16.87 10.00
C SER A 396 -5.47 -17.22 8.78
N LEU A 397 -4.86 -17.41 7.63
CA LEU A 397 -5.50 -17.95 6.44
C LEU A 397 -6.17 -19.27 6.85
N LYS A 398 -7.49 -19.26 7.01
CA LYS A 398 -8.26 -20.50 7.17
C LYS A 398 -8.01 -21.32 5.92
N SER A 399 -7.55 -22.54 6.10
CA SER A 399 -7.51 -23.53 5.04
C SER A 399 -8.90 -23.61 4.39
N PRO A 400 -9.02 -23.74 3.07
CA PRO A 400 -10.31 -23.98 2.45
C PRO A 400 -10.93 -25.24 3.07
N PRO A 401 -12.26 -25.28 3.29
CA PRO A 401 -12.91 -26.48 3.77
C PRO A 401 -12.62 -27.60 2.77
N GLY A 402 -12.01 -28.67 3.28
CA GLY A 402 -11.80 -29.88 2.51
C GLY A 402 -13.14 -30.36 1.98
N GLY A 403 -13.25 -30.53 0.67
CA GLY A 403 -14.38 -31.15 0.04
C GLY A 403 -14.45 -32.63 0.48
N ALA A 404 -15.55 -33.00 1.05
CA ALA A 404 -16.02 -34.38 1.09
C ALA A 404 -16.83 -34.63 -0.17
#